data_a0ff9d79c6969c90b3e41b12d648f521
#
_entry.id   a0ff9d79c6969c90b3e41b12d648f521
#
_cell.length_a   1.000
_cell.length_b   1.000
_cell.length_c   1.000
_cell.angle_alpha   90.00
_cell.angle_beta   90.00
_cell.angle_gamma   90.00
#
_symmetry.space_group_name_H-M   'P 1'
#
loop_
_entity.id
_entity.type
_entity.pdbx_description
1 polymer ?
#
loop_
_entity_poly.entity_id
_entity_poly.type
_entity_poly.pdbx_seq_one_letter_code
_entity_poly.pdbx_strand_id
1 'polypeptide(L)'
;MNRIHISIVVLCAAVICAAAGCASSQNCAAFAQYDNATEVKVMELKRTSQSWDGAELPDYPVGKPELVVKRYIFPRGSKLGWHHHPVMNYGIVQQGELTIIGLDGKEKTVRTGEAVVEMVGTVHHGENRGDKTVVLDMFYVSQKDTPLAVQHPEIKK
;
A
#
# COMPACT_ATOMS: atom_id res chain seq x y z
N MET A 1 21.12 37.23 -67.36
CA MET A 1 20.25 36.18 -66.85
C MET A 1 20.54 35.99 -65.38
N ASN A 2 19.79 36.71 -64.49
CA ASN A 2 20.02 36.69 -63.03
C ASN A 2 19.08 35.67 -62.43
N ARG A 3 19.64 34.64 -61.77
CA ARG A 3 18.87 33.67 -60.96
C ARG A 3 18.76 34.19 -59.55
N ILE A 4 17.54 34.48 -59.13
CA ILE A 4 17.22 34.87 -57.76
C ILE A 4 17.06 33.57 -56.95
N HIS A 5 17.92 33.36 -55.95
CA HIS A 5 17.77 32.30 -54.94
C HIS A 5 16.87 32.81 -53.81
N ILE A 6 15.68 32.18 -53.69
CA ILE A 6 14.78 32.42 -52.58
C ILE A 6 15.16 31.39 -51.49
N SER A 7 15.72 31.88 -50.40
CA SER A 7 15.95 31.06 -49.20
C SER A 7 14.66 31.02 -48.38
N ILE A 8 14.10 29.85 -48.27
CA ILE A 8 12.94 29.60 -47.38
C ILE A 8 13.50 29.38 -45.98
N VAL A 9 13.29 30.32 -45.07
CA VAL A 9 13.55 30.17 -43.65
C VAL A 9 12.36 29.42 -43.03
N VAL A 10 12.55 28.15 -42.69
CA VAL A 10 11.56 27.39 -41.92
C VAL A 10 11.70 27.78 -40.46
N LEU A 11 10.75 28.51 -39.95
CA LEU A 11 10.65 28.89 -38.55
C LEU A 11 10.05 27.70 -37.79
N CYS A 12 10.89 26.88 -37.14
CA CYS A 12 10.43 25.87 -36.20
C CYS A 12 9.91 26.56 -34.92
N ALA A 13 8.60 26.69 -34.81
CA ALA A 13 7.95 27.06 -33.55
C ALA A 13 8.08 25.88 -32.57
N ALA A 14 9.00 25.99 -31.60
CA ALA A 14 9.04 25.07 -30.47
C ALA A 14 7.82 25.28 -29.59
N VAL A 15 6.86 24.33 -29.65
CA VAL A 15 5.75 24.28 -28.70
C VAL A 15 6.34 23.78 -27.38
N ILE A 16 6.55 24.70 -26.44
CA ILE A 16 6.88 24.37 -25.05
C ILE A 16 5.56 23.90 -24.41
N CYS A 17 5.33 22.60 -24.40
CA CYS A 17 4.32 22.00 -23.54
C CYS A 17 4.80 22.15 -22.10
N ALA A 18 4.25 23.13 -21.39
CA ALA A 18 4.36 23.19 -19.94
C ALA A 18 3.68 21.96 -19.35
N ALA A 19 4.50 20.97 -18.96
CA ALA A 19 4.05 19.84 -18.18
C ALA A 19 3.63 20.35 -16.80
N ALA A 20 2.36 20.75 -16.65
CA ALA A 20 1.73 20.87 -15.36
C ALA A 20 1.73 19.46 -14.74
N GLY A 21 2.65 19.24 -13.79
CA GLY A 21 2.85 17.96 -13.16
C GLY A 21 1.58 17.49 -12.44
N CYS A 22 0.89 16.52 -13.02
CA CYS A 22 -0.11 15.74 -12.32
C CYS A 22 0.59 14.82 -11.31
N ALA A 23 0.72 15.28 -10.08
CA ALA A 23 1.10 14.41 -8.95
C ALA A 23 0.07 13.29 -8.67
N SER A 24 -1.03 13.23 -9.44
CA SER A 24 -2.11 12.24 -9.33
C SER A 24 -1.97 11.03 -10.26
N SER A 25 -0.98 11.00 -11.16
CA SER A 25 -0.92 9.99 -12.23
C SER A 25 -0.52 8.58 -11.78
N GLN A 26 0.06 8.42 -10.60
CA GLN A 26 0.53 7.09 -10.15
C GLN A 26 -0.58 6.23 -9.54
N ASN A 27 -1.59 6.82 -8.91
CA ASN A 27 -2.76 6.06 -8.42
C ASN A 27 -3.71 5.67 -9.56
N CYS A 28 -3.74 6.43 -10.66
CA CYS A 28 -4.56 6.11 -11.83
C CYS A 28 -4.12 4.81 -12.54
N ALA A 29 -2.84 4.47 -12.52
CA ALA A 29 -2.33 3.30 -13.25
C ALA A 29 -2.77 1.96 -12.63
N ALA A 30 -2.90 1.87 -11.31
CA ALA A 30 -3.27 0.63 -10.62
C ALA A 30 -4.71 0.20 -10.89
N PHE A 31 -5.61 1.14 -11.16
CA PHE A 31 -7.04 0.89 -11.39
C PHE A 31 -7.49 1.16 -12.83
N ALA A 32 -6.62 1.66 -13.71
CA ALA A 32 -6.93 1.97 -15.11
C ALA A 32 -7.51 0.77 -15.89
N GLN A 33 -7.19 -0.46 -15.47
CA GLN A 33 -7.78 -1.68 -16.04
C GLN A 33 -9.29 -1.80 -15.82
N TYR A 34 -9.86 -1.03 -14.89
CA TYR A 34 -11.29 -1.02 -14.58
C TYR A 34 -12.06 0.14 -15.22
N ASP A 35 -11.37 1.14 -15.81
CA ASP A 35 -12.00 2.35 -16.36
C ASP A 35 -12.97 2.06 -17.51
N ASN A 36 -12.79 0.91 -18.19
CA ASN A 36 -13.66 0.46 -19.29
C ASN A 36 -14.71 -0.58 -18.83
N ALA A 37 -14.93 -0.74 -17.53
CA ALA A 37 -15.95 -1.65 -17.03
C ALA A 37 -17.35 -1.11 -17.39
N THR A 38 -18.16 -1.91 -18.05
CA THR A 38 -19.53 -1.59 -18.46
C THR A 38 -20.59 -2.10 -17.49
N GLU A 39 -20.18 -2.86 -16.48
CA GLU A 39 -21.03 -3.46 -15.46
C GLU A 39 -20.31 -3.54 -14.12
N VAL A 40 -21.06 -3.71 -13.03
CA VAL A 40 -20.49 -3.92 -11.68
C VAL A 40 -19.78 -5.26 -11.65
N LYS A 41 -18.50 -5.25 -11.25
CA LYS A 41 -17.71 -6.47 -10.99
C LYS A 41 -17.43 -6.60 -9.50
N VAL A 42 -17.63 -7.80 -8.98
CA VAL A 42 -17.33 -8.12 -7.58
C VAL A 42 -16.20 -9.14 -7.57
N MET A 43 -15.11 -8.81 -6.89
CA MET A 43 -13.96 -9.69 -6.72
C MET A 43 -13.70 -9.90 -5.23
N GLU A 44 -13.60 -11.15 -4.79
CA GLU A 44 -13.19 -11.47 -3.44
C GLU A 44 -11.65 -11.41 -3.36
N LEU A 45 -11.12 -10.41 -2.67
CA LEU A 45 -9.67 -10.24 -2.53
C LEU A 45 -9.08 -11.16 -1.47
N LYS A 46 -9.83 -11.47 -0.41
CA LYS A 46 -9.39 -12.35 0.67
C LYS A 46 -10.59 -12.89 1.46
N ARG A 47 -10.56 -14.19 1.77
CA ARG A 47 -11.45 -14.84 2.74
C ARG A 47 -10.62 -15.79 3.59
N THR A 48 -10.59 -15.60 4.91
CA THR A 48 -9.80 -16.44 5.82
C THR A 48 -10.26 -16.26 7.26
N SER A 49 -10.05 -17.28 8.08
CA SER A 49 -10.10 -17.22 9.55
C SER A 49 -8.70 -17.26 10.16
N GLN A 50 -7.65 -17.14 9.33
CA GLN A 50 -6.26 -17.21 9.75
C GLN A 50 -5.50 -15.97 9.28
N SER A 51 -4.49 -15.56 10.07
CA SER A 51 -3.49 -14.59 9.68
C SER A 51 -2.56 -15.16 8.59
N TRP A 52 -1.71 -14.31 8.02
CA TRP A 52 -0.85 -14.69 6.90
C TRP A 52 0.18 -15.79 7.26
N ASP A 53 0.52 -15.96 8.54
CA ASP A 53 1.45 -16.99 9.04
C ASP A 53 0.76 -18.32 9.38
N GLY A 54 -0.57 -18.39 9.24
CA GLY A 54 -1.41 -19.57 9.47
C GLY A 54 -2.00 -19.67 10.89
N ALA A 55 -1.75 -18.68 11.76
CA ALA A 55 -2.36 -18.67 13.09
C ALA A 55 -3.87 -18.35 13.00
N GLU A 56 -4.68 -19.04 13.78
CA GLU A 56 -6.13 -18.76 13.88
C GLU A 56 -6.36 -17.35 14.42
N LEU A 57 -7.35 -16.66 13.86
CA LEU A 57 -7.78 -15.37 14.37
C LEU A 57 -8.53 -15.57 15.70
N PRO A 58 -8.37 -14.64 16.65
CA PRO A 58 -9.11 -14.71 17.91
C PRO A 58 -10.60 -14.45 17.68
N ASP A 59 -11.41 -14.76 18.69
CA ASP A 59 -12.81 -14.35 18.74
C ASP A 59 -12.96 -12.83 18.62
N TYR A 60 -14.12 -12.37 18.19
CA TYR A 60 -14.42 -10.95 18.18
C TYR A 60 -14.37 -10.36 19.58
N PRO A 61 -13.88 -9.11 19.73
CA PRO A 61 -13.90 -8.44 21.02
C PRO A 61 -15.32 -8.34 21.57
N VAL A 62 -15.47 -8.54 22.87
CA VAL A 62 -16.77 -8.42 23.56
C VAL A 62 -17.10 -6.95 23.78
N GLY A 63 -18.34 -6.54 23.44
CA GLY A 63 -18.80 -5.17 23.63
C GLY A 63 -18.94 -4.39 22.32
N LYS A 64 -18.95 -3.05 22.41
CA LYS A 64 -19.12 -2.18 21.23
C LYS A 64 -17.79 -2.09 20.45
N PRO A 65 -17.80 -2.40 19.16
CA PRO A 65 -16.60 -2.28 18.35
C PRO A 65 -16.25 -0.81 18.10
N GLU A 66 -14.95 -0.55 17.98
CA GLU A 66 -14.39 0.65 17.37
C GLU A 66 -13.64 0.22 16.11
N LEU A 67 -14.06 0.75 14.97
CA LEU A 67 -13.41 0.48 13.69
C LEU A 67 -12.47 1.62 13.36
N VAL A 68 -11.21 1.31 13.11
CA VAL A 68 -10.20 2.32 12.77
C VAL A 68 -9.59 1.99 11.43
N VAL A 69 -9.49 2.98 10.55
CA VAL A 69 -8.80 2.86 9.27
C VAL A 69 -7.59 3.78 9.29
N LYS A 70 -6.41 3.24 8.95
CA LYS A 70 -5.18 4.01 8.85
C LYS A 70 -4.53 3.80 7.49
N ARG A 71 -3.99 4.87 6.92
CA ARG A 71 -3.12 4.80 5.75
C ARG A 71 -1.68 4.93 6.18
N TYR A 72 -0.88 3.94 5.81
CA TYR A 72 0.56 3.93 5.98
C TYR A 72 1.24 4.24 4.67
N ILE A 73 2.24 5.11 4.72
CA ILE A 73 3.07 5.46 3.57
C ILE A 73 4.51 5.10 3.95
N PHE A 74 5.07 4.12 3.24
CA PHE A 74 6.45 3.68 3.44
C PHE A 74 7.30 4.18 2.27
N PRO A 75 8.13 5.21 2.46
CA PRO A 75 9.16 5.56 1.50
C PRO A 75 10.07 4.35 1.21
N ARG A 76 10.76 4.37 0.08
CA ARG A 76 11.75 3.34 -0.26
C ARG A 76 12.75 3.14 0.88
N GLY A 77 13.01 1.90 1.26
CA GLY A 77 13.97 1.52 2.30
C GLY A 77 13.52 1.81 3.73
N SER A 78 12.28 2.30 3.93
CA SER A 78 11.76 2.54 5.27
C SER A 78 11.17 1.27 5.89
N LYS A 79 11.18 1.22 7.22
CA LYS A 79 10.56 0.14 8.00
C LYS A 79 9.92 0.68 9.28
N LEU A 80 8.92 -0.04 9.77
CA LEU A 80 8.39 0.18 11.12
C LEU A 80 9.31 -0.47 12.17
N GLY A 81 9.18 0.00 13.41
CA GLY A 81 9.76 -0.72 14.55
C GLY A 81 9.04 -2.05 14.79
N TRP A 82 9.70 -2.95 15.54
CA TRP A 82 9.08 -4.18 16.00
C TRP A 82 7.88 -3.88 16.88
N HIS A 83 6.74 -4.48 16.57
CA HIS A 83 5.49 -4.28 17.29
C HIS A 83 4.59 -5.52 17.16
N HIS A 84 3.54 -5.57 17.97
CA HIS A 84 2.43 -6.49 17.78
C HIS A 84 1.10 -5.75 17.82
N HIS A 85 0.08 -6.36 17.25
CA HIS A 85 -1.29 -5.87 17.32
C HIS A 85 -2.07 -6.69 18.35
N PRO A 86 -2.62 -6.07 19.43
CA PRO A 86 -3.50 -6.78 20.35
C PRO A 86 -4.92 -7.00 19.80
N VAL A 87 -5.20 -6.49 18.60
CA VAL A 87 -6.50 -6.52 17.93
C VAL A 87 -6.39 -7.05 16.52
N MET A 88 -7.47 -7.63 15.98
CA MET A 88 -7.54 -8.06 14.60
C MET A 88 -7.37 -6.87 13.66
N ASN A 89 -6.56 -7.08 12.63
CA ASN A 89 -6.37 -6.10 11.57
C ASN A 89 -6.10 -6.78 10.22
N TYR A 90 -6.49 -6.10 9.17
CA TYR A 90 -6.26 -6.52 7.80
C TYR A 90 -6.06 -5.30 6.92
N GLY A 91 -5.40 -5.48 5.81
CA GLY A 91 -5.08 -4.35 4.94
C GLY A 91 -5.06 -4.70 3.47
N ILE A 92 -5.01 -3.65 2.65
CA ILE A 92 -4.86 -3.74 1.20
C ILE A 92 -3.71 -2.84 0.79
N VAL A 93 -2.77 -3.38 0.03
CA VAL A 93 -1.71 -2.58 -0.59
C VAL A 93 -2.28 -1.84 -1.80
N GLN A 94 -2.36 -0.53 -1.70
CA GLN A 94 -2.83 0.35 -2.77
C GLN A 94 -1.74 0.62 -3.81
N GLN A 95 -0.47 0.60 -3.38
CA GLN A 95 0.70 0.84 -4.22
C GLN A 95 1.94 0.18 -3.64
N GLY A 96 2.80 -0.33 -4.52
CA GLY A 96 4.11 -0.86 -4.16
C GLY A 96 4.05 -2.30 -3.69
N GLU A 97 5.05 -2.68 -2.89
CA GLU A 97 5.25 -4.01 -2.36
C GLU A 97 5.75 -3.93 -0.92
N LEU A 98 4.95 -4.41 0.03
CA LEU A 98 5.30 -4.46 1.46
C LEU A 98 5.80 -5.84 1.82
N THR A 99 6.92 -5.93 2.54
CA THR A 99 7.38 -7.15 3.17
C THR A 99 7.10 -7.09 4.67
N ILE A 100 6.35 -8.05 5.18
CA ILE A 100 6.06 -8.23 6.61
C ILE A 100 6.96 -9.34 7.13
N ILE A 101 7.63 -9.11 8.27
CA ILE A 101 8.63 -10.01 8.82
C ILE A 101 8.27 -10.29 10.26
N GLY A 102 8.05 -11.57 10.56
CA GLY A 102 7.86 -12.07 11.94
C GLY A 102 9.17 -12.16 12.71
N LEU A 103 9.08 -12.09 14.02
CA LEU A 103 10.26 -12.23 14.89
C LEU A 103 10.94 -13.61 14.75
N ASP A 104 10.18 -14.63 14.32
CA ASP A 104 10.65 -15.98 13.98
C ASP A 104 11.38 -16.07 12.63
N GLY A 105 11.44 -14.97 11.88
CA GLY A 105 12.09 -14.88 10.58
C GLY A 105 11.19 -15.26 9.39
N LYS A 106 9.93 -15.64 9.61
CA LYS A 106 9.00 -15.82 8.51
C LYS A 106 8.71 -14.49 7.84
N GLU A 107 8.56 -14.52 6.52
CA GLU A 107 8.30 -13.33 5.72
C GLU A 107 7.08 -13.51 4.83
N LYS A 108 6.35 -12.41 4.61
CA LYS A 108 5.25 -12.31 3.65
C LYS A 108 5.37 -11.04 2.85
N THR A 109 5.46 -11.18 1.55
CA THR A 109 5.37 -10.04 0.64
C THR A 109 3.95 -9.88 0.12
N VAL A 110 3.44 -8.65 0.16
CA VAL A 110 2.09 -8.27 -0.28
C VAL A 110 2.22 -7.14 -1.30
N ARG A 111 1.60 -7.32 -2.47
CA ARG A 111 1.73 -6.41 -3.62
C ARG A 111 0.48 -5.57 -3.84
N THR A 112 0.60 -4.56 -4.69
CA THR A 112 -0.53 -3.71 -5.12
C THR A 112 -1.75 -4.56 -5.48
N GLY A 113 -2.89 -4.26 -4.86
CA GLY A 113 -4.17 -4.95 -5.05
C GLY A 113 -4.35 -6.19 -4.17
N GLU A 114 -3.30 -6.67 -3.50
CA GLU A 114 -3.40 -7.82 -2.59
C GLU A 114 -3.82 -7.40 -1.19
N ALA A 115 -4.60 -8.27 -0.55
CA ALA A 115 -5.03 -8.12 0.84
C ALA A 115 -4.22 -9.04 1.76
N VAL A 116 -3.94 -8.56 2.96
CA VAL A 116 -3.29 -9.30 4.04
C VAL A 116 -4.12 -9.23 5.32
N VAL A 117 -4.14 -10.31 6.07
CA VAL A 117 -4.61 -10.36 7.46
C VAL A 117 -3.38 -10.55 8.34
N GLU A 118 -3.11 -9.60 9.23
CA GLU A 118 -1.92 -9.63 10.06
C GLU A 118 -2.09 -10.49 11.30
N MET A 119 -0.97 -10.80 11.91
CA MET A 119 -0.89 -11.61 13.13
C MET A 119 -1.40 -10.81 14.34
N VAL A 120 -2.20 -11.46 15.18
CA VAL A 120 -2.63 -10.90 16.47
C VAL A 120 -1.72 -11.40 17.57
N GLY A 121 -1.20 -10.50 18.41
CA GLY A 121 -0.31 -10.82 19.53
C GLY A 121 1.12 -11.22 19.14
N THR A 122 1.42 -11.42 17.87
CA THR A 122 2.75 -11.86 17.41
C THR A 122 3.60 -10.67 16.96
N VAL A 123 4.82 -10.61 17.44
CA VAL A 123 5.75 -9.50 17.14
C VAL A 123 6.26 -9.60 15.71
N HIS A 124 6.14 -8.50 14.99
CA HIS A 124 6.56 -8.36 13.61
C HIS A 124 6.88 -6.90 13.25
N HIS A 125 7.33 -6.68 12.04
CA HIS A 125 7.42 -5.36 11.44
C HIS A 125 7.16 -5.42 9.94
N GLY A 126 6.77 -4.28 9.36
CA GLY A 126 6.66 -4.10 7.91
C GLY A 126 7.81 -3.25 7.39
N GLU A 127 8.32 -3.58 6.20
CA GLU A 127 9.34 -2.78 5.51
C GLU A 127 9.12 -2.72 4.01
N ASN A 128 9.58 -1.61 3.43
CA ASN A 128 9.59 -1.40 1.98
C ASN A 128 10.98 -1.72 1.42
N ARG A 129 11.16 -2.92 0.88
CA ARG A 129 12.38 -3.36 0.17
C ARG A 129 12.38 -3.01 -1.32
N GLY A 130 11.23 -2.53 -1.82
CA GLY A 130 11.03 -2.20 -3.21
C GLY A 130 11.61 -0.83 -3.62
N ASP A 131 11.44 -0.50 -4.89
CA ASP A 131 11.90 0.76 -5.50
C ASP A 131 10.85 1.88 -5.48
N LYS A 132 9.59 1.54 -5.19
CA LYS A 132 8.45 2.47 -5.13
C LYS A 132 7.99 2.68 -3.69
N THR A 133 7.38 3.83 -3.43
CA THR A 133 6.67 4.06 -2.17
C THR A 133 5.53 3.05 -2.02
N VAL A 134 5.41 2.44 -0.84
CA VAL A 134 4.26 1.60 -0.50
C VAL A 134 3.18 2.46 0.12
N VAL A 135 1.95 2.27 -0.34
CA VAL A 135 0.73 2.82 0.27
C VAL A 135 -0.13 1.64 0.72
N LEU A 136 -0.38 1.55 2.02
CA LEU A 136 -1.13 0.48 2.65
C LEU A 136 -2.29 1.05 3.44
N ASP A 137 -3.51 0.59 3.17
CA ASP A 137 -4.68 0.88 3.99
C ASP A 137 -4.94 -0.28 4.93
N MET A 138 -4.90 0.00 6.25
CA MET A 138 -5.11 -0.97 7.32
C MET A 138 -6.42 -0.69 8.04
N PHE A 139 -7.18 -1.74 8.28
CA PHE A 139 -8.47 -1.74 8.96
C PHE A 139 -8.32 -2.53 10.26
N TYR A 140 -8.70 -1.92 11.38
CA TYR A 140 -8.62 -2.50 12.72
C TYR A 140 -10.01 -2.73 13.29
N VAL A 141 -10.22 -3.91 13.85
CA VAL A 141 -11.42 -4.24 14.62
C VAL A 141 -11.04 -4.18 16.10
N SER A 142 -11.35 -3.07 16.75
CA SER A 142 -10.91 -2.74 18.09
C SER A 142 -12.08 -2.46 19.03
N GLN A 143 -11.75 -2.09 20.24
CA GLN A 143 -12.64 -1.47 21.22
C GLN A 143 -12.08 -0.13 21.63
N LYS A 144 -12.95 0.76 22.12
CA LYS A 144 -12.54 2.06 22.63
C LYS A 144 -11.41 1.90 23.67
N ASP A 145 -10.43 2.78 23.59
CA ASP A 145 -9.27 2.85 24.47
C ASP A 145 -8.30 1.64 24.38
N THR A 146 -8.48 0.74 23.40
CA THR A 146 -7.56 -0.37 23.17
C THR A 146 -6.44 0.06 22.22
N PRO A 147 -5.16 -0.14 22.56
CA PRO A 147 -4.05 0.14 21.67
C PRO A 147 -4.15 -0.68 20.37
N LEU A 148 -3.93 -0.03 19.21
CA LEU A 148 -3.91 -0.74 17.93
C LEU A 148 -2.58 -1.44 17.66
N ALA A 149 -1.50 -0.97 18.29
CA ALA A 149 -0.18 -1.57 18.21
C ALA A 149 0.60 -1.29 19.51
N VAL A 150 1.39 -2.26 19.93
CA VAL A 150 2.32 -2.16 21.06
C VAL A 150 3.74 -2.29 20.51
N GLN A 151 4.58 -1.29 20.78
CA GLN A 151 5.96 -1.23 20.30
C GLN A 151 6.91 -2.04 21.18
N HIS A 152 7.95 -2.61 20.57
CA HIS A 152 9.02 -3.39 21.19
C HIS A 152 10.40 -2.77 20.90
N PRO A 153 10.71 -1.58 21.47
CA PRO A 153 11.96 -0.88 21.18
C PRO A 153 13.21 -1.62 21.71
N GLU A 154 13.03 -2.57 22.61
CA GLU A 154 14.10 -3.45 23.13
C GLU A 154 14.64 -4.43 22.09
N ILE A 155 13.88 -4.73 21.03
CA ILE A 155 14.30 -5.65 19.96
C ILE A 155 15.14 -4.91 18.93
N LYS A 156 16.42 -5.27 18.85
CA LYS A 156 17.44 -4.62 17.98
C LYS A 156 17.93 -5.53 16.85
N LYS A 157 17.03 -6.27 16.21
CA LYS A 157 17.39 -7.10 15.04
C LYS A 157 17.44 -6.27 13.76
#